data_7673bc6e2ce0025cfc36c25315bee0ac
#
_entry.id   7673bc6e2ce0025cfc36c25315bee0ac
#
_cell.length_a   1.000
_cell.length_b   1.000
_cell.length_c   1.000
_cell.angle_alpha   90.00
_cell.angle_beta   90.00
_cell.angle_gamma   90.00
#
_symmetry.space_group_name_H-M   'P 1'
#
loop_
_entity.id
_entity.type
_entity.pdbx_description
1 polymer ?
#
loop_
_entity_poly.entity_id
_entity_poly.type
_entity_poly.pdbx_seq_one_letter_code
_entity_poly.pdbx_strand_id
1 'polypeptide(L)'
;RLLPDAGGTLYRVRASQDYAEEVAHWGEHALSGPAMFPLQDCWALRRGQPHVHRAHHELLPCAHVTTPSLNATPTYVCVPLIAQGTQLGLLYLSGHDDAFLARMDLVKTAAEQLSMALSSLELQSRLRVQSIREPLTGLFNRRYLEESLARELARCERRHMPLGLMMLDLDHFKRFNDVHGHAGGDALLAEFGRLLQALSRDEDIACRYGGEEFTL
;
A
#
# COMPACT_ATOMS: atom_id res chain seq x y z
N ARG A 1 -27.76 2.28 5.85
CA ARG A 1 -26.75 3.10 6.55
C ARG A 1 -26.64 2.58 7.98
N LEU A 2 -25.46 2.11 8.38
CA LEU A 2 -25.20 1.56 9.72
C LEU A 2 -25.09 2.67 10.80
N LEU A 3 -24.60 3.84 10.39
CA LEU A 3 -24.44 5.06 11.21
C LEU A 3 -25.00 6.25 10.41
N PRO A 4 -26.29 6.53 10.48
CA PRO A 4 -26.94 7.52 9.62
C PRO A 4 -26.46 8.97 9.89
N ASP A 5 -26.08 9.28 11.13
CA ASP A 5 -25.76 10.62 11.59
C ASP A 5 -24.24 10.83 11.82
N ALA A 6 -23.42 9.92 11.32
CA ALA A 6 -21.97 10.02 11.41
C ALA A 6 -21.33 10.05 10.01
N GLY A 7 -20.36 10.94 9.86
CA GLY A 7 -19.39 10.91 8.78
C GLY A 7 -18.13 10.19 9.22
N GLY A 8 -17.28 9.83 8.27
CA GLY A 8 -16.03 9.17 8.61
C GLY A 8 -15.00 9.23 7.51
N THR A 9 -13.77 8.92 7.88
CA THR A 9 -12.63 8.82 6.98
C THR A 9 -11.84 7.56 7.30
N LEU A 10 -11.48 6.85 6.26
CA LEU A 10 -10.58 5.70 6.33
C LEU A 10 -9.18 6.16 5.92
N TYR A 11 -8.22 5.97 6.79
CA TYR A 11 -6.81 6.20 6.51
C TYR A 11 -6.07 4.87 6.44
N ARG A 12 -5.10 4.78 5.54
CA ARG A 12 -4.14 3.67 5.46
C ARG A 12 -2.78 4.13 5.96
N VAL A 13 -2.11 3.34 6.77
CA VAL A 13 -0.72 3.56 7.16
C VAL A 13 0.18 3.21 5.98
N ARG A 14 1.12 4.10 5.65
CA ARG A 14 2.11 3.88 4.60
C ARG A 14 3.12 2.80 4.99
N ALA A 15 3.76 2.20 4.01
CA ALA A 15 4.78 1.17 4.22
C ALA A 15 5.97 1.64 5.09
N SER A 16 6.27 2.96 5.07
CA SER A 16 7.27 3.59 5.95
C SER A 16 6.88 3.61 7.43
N GLN A 17 5.60 3.34 7.76
CA GLN A 17 5.03 3.41 9.12
C GLN A 17 5.14 4.79 9.79
N ASP A 18 5.27 5.87 9.01
CA ASP A 18 5.43 7.23 9.53
C ASP A 18 4.15 8.07 9.38
N TYR A 19 3.35 7.79 8.33
CA TYR A 19 2.19 8.58 7.93
C TYR A 19 0.96 7.73 7.71
N ALA A 20 -0.20 8.30 8.04
CA ALA A 20 -1.52 7.83 7.64
C ALA A 20 -2.02 8.69 6.48
N GLU A 21 -2.53 8.06 5.42
CA GLU A 21 -3.00 8.65 4.18
C GLU A 21 -4.48 8.32 3.98
N GLU A 22 -5.27 9.32 3.63
CA GLU A 22 -6.69 9.16 3.34
C GLU A 22 -6.91 8.24 2.14
N VAL A 23 -7.79 7.25 2.32
CA VAL A 23 -8.20 6.30 1.27
C VAL A 23 -9.64 6.57 0.83
N ALA A 24 -10.49 6.91 1.78
CA ALA A 24 -11.91 7.17 1.52
C ALA A 24 -12.50 8.03 2.63
N HIS A 25 -13.48 8.86 2.28
CA HIS A 25 -14.32 9.58 3.23
C HIS A 25 -15.80 9.47 2.84
N TRP A 26 -16.69 9.65 3.81
CA TRP A 26 -18.13 9.60 3.60
C TRP A 26 -18.87 10.42 4.66
N GLY A 27 -20.08 10.85 4.32
CA GLY A 27 -20.97 11.62 5.19
C GLY A 27 -20.68 13.13 5.17
N GLU A 28 -21.70 13.92 5.46
CA GLU A 28 -21.64 15.39 5.46
C GLU A 28 -20.88 15.97 6.67
N HIS A 29 -20.74 15.18 7.73
CA HIS A 29 -20.10 15.57 8.99
C HIS A 29 -18.67 15.04 9.15
N ALA A 30 -18.13 14.44 8.08
CA ALA A 30 -16.72 14.12 8.07
C ALA A 30 -15.94 15.45 8.16
N LEU A 31 -15.36 15.73 9.33
CA LEU A 31 -14.39 16.81 9.40
C LEU A 31 -13.28 16.48 8.41
N SER A 32 -13.00 17.44 7.54
CA SER A 32 -11.87 17.35 6.64
C SER A 32 -10.58 17.35 7.47
N GLY A 33 -10.14 16.17 7.87
CA GLY A 33 -8.77 16.01 8.32
C GLY A 33 -7.82 16.24 7.14
N PRO A 34 -6.52 16.42 7.38
CA PRO A 34 -5.56 16.47 6.31
C PRO A 34 -5.58 15.15 5.54
N ALA A 35 -5.38 15.22 4.22
CA ALA A 35 -5.29 14.01 3.38
C ALA A 35 -4.17 13.05 3.83
N MET A 36 -3.20 13.57 4.58
CA MET A 36 -2.09 12.82 5.16
C MET A 36 -1.61 13.48 6.44
N PHE A 37 -1.31 12.67 7.48
CA PHE A 37 -0.76 13.15 8.75
C PHE A 37 0.22 12.14 9.38
N PRO A 38 1.17 12.59 10.23
CA PRO A 38 2.08 11.73 10.98
C PRO A 38 1.32 10.86 12.00
N LEU A 39 1.70 9.59 12.17
CA LEU A 39 1.01 8.69 13.11
C LEU A 39 0.99 9.20 14.54
N GLN A 40 2.02 9.95 14.94
CA GLN A 40 2.13 10.58 16.26
C GLN A 40 1.05 11.62 16.57
N ASP A 41 0.36 12.15 15.56
CA ASP A 41 -0.70 13.14 15.70
C ASP A 41 -2.05 12.51 16.10
N CYS A 42 -2.12 11.17 16.14
CA CYS A 42 -3.31 10.42 16.53
C CYS A 42 -3.08 9.62 17.81
N TRP A 43 -3.86 9.93 18.86
CA TRP A 43 -3.80 9.19 20.12
C TRP A 43 -4.16 7.72 19.99
N ALA A 44 -5.08 7.36 19.08
CA ALA A 44 -5.46 5.97 18.84
C ALA A 44 -4.31 5.17 18.21
N LEU A 45 -3.62 5.72 17.22
CA LEU A 45 -2.47 5.08 16.60
C LEU A 45 -1.30 4.95 17.58
N ARG A 46 -1.03 5.98 18.38
CA ARG A 46 0.02 5.93 19.42
C ARG A 46 -0.17 4.85 20.46
N ARG A 47 -1.43 4.60 20.84
CA ARG A 47 -1.78 3.66 21.94
C ARG A 47 -2.17 2.27 21.43
N GLY A 48 -2.46 2.13 20.14
CA GLY A 48 -3.03 0.91 19.58
C GLY A 48 -4.44 0.59 20.10
N GLN A 49 -5.18 1.59 20.57
CA GLN A 49 -6.52 1.44 21.15
C GLN A 49 -7.45 2.56 20.69
N PRO A 50 -8.77 2.34 20.65
CA PRO A 50 -9.72 3.38 20.31
C PRO A 50 -9.57 4.61 21.21
N HIS A 51 -9.62 5.79 20.60
CA HIS A 51 -9.62 7.09 21.28
C HIS A 51 -10.92 7.81 20.95
N VAL A 52 -11.70 8.11 22.00
CA VAL A 52 -12.95 8.86 21.90
C VAL A 52 -12.73 10.26 22.43
N HIS A 53 -13.08 11.26 21.63
CA HIS A 53 -13.17 12.65 22.06
C HIS A 53 -14.63 13.09 22.04
N ARG A 54 -15.10 13.67 23.15
CA ARG A 54 -16.46 14.23 23.27
C ARG A 54 -16.40 15.74 23.27
N ALA A 55 -17.32 16.36 22.54
CA ALA A 55 -17.53 17.80 22.63
C ALA A 55 -17.69 18.20 24.10
N HIS A 56 -17.11 19.32 24.49
CA HIS A 56 -17.17 19.88 25.85
C HIS A 56 -16.47 19.06 26.97
N HIS A 57 -15.68 18.06 26.64
CA HIS A 57 -14.83 17.35 27.60
C HIS A 57 -13.37 17.83 27.51
N GLU A 58 -12.68 17.85 28.70
CA GLU A 58 -11.30 18.34 28.86
C GLU A 58 -10.21 17.45 28.19
N LEU A 59 -10.58 16.38 27.52
CA LEU A 59 -9.61 15.51 26.84
C LEU A 59 -9.03 16.22 25.61
N LEU A 60 -7.70 16.20 25.52
CA LEU A 60 -6.97 16.77 24.39
C LEU A 60 -7.39 16.10 23.07
N PRO A 61 -7.76 16.88 22.05
CA PRO A 61 -8.06 16.33 20.73
C PRO A 61 -6.78 15.78 20.07
N CYS A 62 -6.96 14.91 19.07
CA CYS A 62 -5.87 14.51 18.20
C CYS A 62 -5.41 15.68 17.34
N ALA A 63 -4.10 15.85 17.16
CA ALA A 63 -3.54 16.95 16.37
C ALA A 63 -3.94 16.91 14.88
N HIS A 64 -4.25 15.72 14.35
CA HIS A 64 -4.72 15.58 12.98
C HIS A 64 -6.19 16.00 12.74
N VAL A 65 -6.95 16.28 13.81
CA VAL A 65 -8.35 16.71 13.69
C VAL A 65 -8.40 18.22 13.62
N THR A 66 -8.74 18.76 12.45
CA THR A 66 -8.88 20.20 12.23
C THR A 66 -10.25 20.64 12.70
N THR A 67 -10.32 21.56 13.65
CA THR A 67 -11.56 22.12 14.15
C THR A 67 -11.80 23.51 13.55
N PRO A 68 -13.05 23.84 13.16
CA PRO A 68 -13.36 25.15 12.60
C PRO A 68 -13.22 26.30 13.61
N SER A 69 -13.30 26.01 14.90
CA SER A 69 -13.08 26.96 16.00
C SER A 69 -12.65 26.22 17.27
N LEU A 70 -11.89 26.90 18.13
CA LEU A 70 -11.41 26.37 19.44
C LEU A 70 -12.53 25.87 20.37
N ASN A 71 -13.79 26.34 20.17
CA ASN A 71 -14.93 25.98 21.01
C ASN A 71 -15.89 24.97 20.39
N ALA A 72 -15.58 24.41 19.22
CA ALA A 72 -16.47 23.53 18.49
C ALA A 72 -15.80 22.24 18.00
N THR A 73 -14.99 21.63 18.89
CA THR A 73 -14.46 20.29 18.61
C THR A 73 -15.63 19.30 18.64
N PRO A 74 -15.98 18.66 17.52
CA PRO A 74 -17.08 17.70 17.48
C PRO A 74 -16.73 16.46 18.29
N THR A 75 -17.74 15.68 18.61
CA THR A 75 -17.54 14.34 19.10
C THR A 75 -17.01 13.46 17.99
N TYR A 76 -15.91 12.78 18.24
CA TYR A 76 -15.31 11.84 17.29
C TYR A 76 -14.69 10.63 17.97
N VAL A 77 -14.47 9.59 17.18
CA VAL A 77 -13.69 8.42 17.56
C VAL A 77 -12.64 8.08 16.51
N CYS A 78 -11.46 7.80 16.97
CA CYS A 78 -10.37 7.21 16.20
C CYS A 78 -10.22 5.75 16.59
N VAL A 79 -10.41 4.81 15.67
CA VAL A 79 -10.24 3.36 15.90
C VAL A 79 -9.07 2.87 15.04
N PRO A 80 -7.97 2.42 15.67
CA PRO A 80 -6.83 1.92 14.91
C PRO A 80 -7.18 0.58 14.27
N LEU A 81 -6.78 0.39 13.03
CA LEU A 81 -6.92 -0.85 12.28
C LEU A 81 -5.63 -1.63 12.45
N ILE A 82 -5.69 -2.69 13.26
CA ILE A 82 -4.51 -3.48 13.62
C ILE A 82 -4.77 -4.95 13.26
N ALA A 83 -3.82 -5.57 12.57
CA ALA A 83 -3.81 -7.01 12.36
C ALA A 83 -2.41 -7.57 12.60
N GLN A 84 -2.31 -8.71 13.28
CA GLN A 84 -1.05 -9.39 13.58
C GLN A 84 0.02 -8.47 14.23
N GLY A 85 -0.42 -7.52 15.08
CA GLY A 85 0.47 -6.57 15.73
C GLY A 85 0.96 -5.39 14.86
N THR A 86 0.55 -5.34 13.59
CA THR A 86 0.91 -4.27 12.65
C THR A 86 -0.24 -3.28 12.53
N GLN A 87 0.07 -1.98 12.56
CA GLN A 87 -0.90 -0.93 12.30
C GLN A 87 -1.08 -0.75 10.79
N LEU A 88 -2.29 -1.02 10.31
CA LEU A 88 -2.64 -0.98 8.88
C LEU A 88 -3.35 0.32 8.50
N GLY A 89 -4.03 0.95 9.44
CA GLY A 89 -4.81 2.15 9.17
C GLY A 89 -5.51 2.72 10.39
N LEU A 90 -6.41 3.66 10.13
CA LEU A 90 -7.26 4.33 11.10
C LEU A 90 -8.66 4.50 10.53
N LEU A 91 -9.66 4.10 11.29
CA LEU A 91 -11.05 4.45 11.06
C LEU A 91 -11.38 5.67 11.93
N TYR A 92 -11.60 6.81 11.30
CA TYR A 92 -12.06 8.05 11.95
C TYR A 92 -13.56 8.21 11.71
N LEU A 93 -14.31 8.47 12.79
CA LEU A 93 -15.74 8.76 12.71
C LEU A 93 -16.04 10.01 13.52
N SER A 94 -16.90 10.88 13.01
CA SER A 94 -17.39 12.07 13.70
C SER A 94 -18.88 12.24 13.50
N GLY A 95 -19.53 12.85 14.49
CA GLY A 95 -20.95 13.13 14.46
C GLY A 95 -21.29 14.45 15.14
N HIS A 96 -22.51 14.93 14.94
CA HIS A 96 -23.03 16.13 15.59
C HIS A 96 -23.20 15.96 17.09
N ASP A 97 -23.54 14.74 17.49
CA ASP A 97 -23.81 14.37 18.88
C ASP A 97 -23.10 13.05 19.23
N ASP A 98 -23.36 12.59 20.45
CA ASP A 98 -22.79 11.34 20.98
C ASP A 98 -23.58 10.08 20.57
N ALA A 99 -24.66 10.21 19.79
CA ALA A 99 -25.57 9.09 19.51
C ALA A 99 -24.87 7.92 18.80
N PHE A 100 -23.91 8.21 17.90
CA PHE A 100 -23.16 7.16 17.22
C PHE A 100 -22.23 6.37 18.18
N LEU A 101 -21.83 6.96 19.32
CA LEU A 101 -21.03 6.27 20.35
C LEU A 101 -21.79 5.15 21.04
N ALA A 102 -23.13 5.20 21.07
CA ALA A 102 -23.95 4.11 21.59
C ALA A 102 -23.79 2.82 20.75
N ARG A 103 -23.24 2.93 19.54
CA ARG A 103 -22.98 1.80 18.62
C ARG A 103 -21.49 1.44 18.52
N MET A 104 -20.71 1.72 19.58
CA MET A 104 -19.26 1.45 19.56
C MET A 104 -18.90 -0.01 19.31
N ASP A 105 -19.73 -0.94 19.73
CA ASP A 105 -19.48 -2.38 19.45
C ASP A 105 -19.58 -2.68 17.96
N LEU A 106 -20.54 -2.05 17.26
CA LEU A 106 -20.64 -2.14 15.81
C LEU A 106 -19.42 -1.50 15.11
N VAL A 107 -18.97 -0.34 15.63
CA VAL A 107 -17.78 0.34 15.10
C VAL A 107 -16.52 -0.51 15.28
N LYS A 108 -16.34 -1.13 16.44
CA LYS A 108 -15.23 -2.05 16.70
C LYS A 108 -15.27 -3.26 15.79
N THR A 109 -16.45 -3.90 15.65
CA THR A 109 -16.63 -5.04 14.74
C THR A 109 -16.30 -4.65 13.28
N ALA A 110 -16.76 -3.49 12.84
CA ALA A 110 -16.43 -2.98 11.50
C ALA A 110 -14.92 -2.73 11.34
N ALA A 111 -14.27 -2.15 12.35
CA ALA A 111 -12.83 -1.94 12.34
C ALA A 111 -12.03 -3.24 12.31
N GLU A 112 -12.47 -4.28 13.02
CA GLU A 112 -11.89 -5.63 12.97
C GLU A 112 -12.01 -6.25 11.58
N GLN A 113 -13.20 -6.16 10.96
CA GLN A 113 -13.41 -6.65 9.60
C GLN A 113 -12.55 -5.90 8.56
N LEU A 114 -12.45 -4.57 8.69
CA LEU A 114 -11.57 -3.76 7.85
C LEU A 114 -10.10 -4.13 8.05
N SER A 115 -9.67 -4.36 9.28
CA SER A 115 -8.29 -4.77 9.60
C SER A 115 -7.95 -6.12 8.95
N MET A 116 -8.85 -7.09 9.03
CA MET A 116 -8.67 -8.39 8.38
C MET A 116 -8.64 -8.27 6.85
N ALA A 117 -9.54 -7.48 6.27
CA ALA A 117 -9.58 -7.25 4.83
C ALA A 117 -8.29 -6.58 4.33
N LEU A 118 -7.83 -5.53 5.00
CA LEU A 118 -6.58 -4.84 4.66
C LEU A 118 -5.37 -5.76 4.79
N SER A 119 -5.28 -6.56 5.86
CA SER A 119 -4.22 -7.55 6.05
C SER A 119 -4.21 -8.61 4.95
N SER A 120 -5.39 -9.11 4.57
CA SER A 120 -5.52 -10.08 3.48
C SER A 120 -5.07 -9.50 2.14
N LEU A 121 -5.48 -8.28 1.82
CA LEU A 121 -5.07 -7.58 0.59
C LEU A 121 -3.55 -7.33 0.56
N GLU A 122 -2.96 -6.94 1.69
CA GLU A 122 -1.52 -6.74 1.77
C GLU A 122 -0.75 -8.05 1.58
N LEU A 123 -1.20 -9.14 2.22
CA LEU A 123 -0.60 -10.47 2.04
C LEU A 123 -0.73 -10.95 0.58
N GLN A 124 -1.90 -10.79 -0.04
CA GLN A 124 -2.10 -11.13 -1.45
C GLN A 124 -1.18 -10.31 -2.37
N SER A 125 -1.01 -9.01 -2.08
CA SER A 125 -0.11 -8.15 -2.84
C SER A 125 1.34 -8.60 -2.72
N ARG A 126 1.80 -8.92 -1.51
CA ARG A 126 3.16 -9.45 -1.26
C ARG A 126 3.38 -10.78 -1.99
N LEU A 127 2.44 -11.73 -1.88
CA LEU A 127 2.52 -13.00 -2.60
C LEU A 127 2.55 -12.81 -4.11
N ARG A 128 1.76 -11.86 -4.63
CA ARG A 128 1.75 -11.54 -6.05
C ARG A 128 3.12 -11.00 -6.51
N VAL A 129 3.70 -10.05 -5.76
CA VAL A 129 5.02 -9.50 -6.09
C VAL A 129 6.08 -10.61 -6.08
N GLN A 130 6.09 -11.48 -5.07
CA GLN A 130 6.99 -12.62 -5.02
C GLN A 130 6.77 -13.62 -6.17
N SER A 131 5.54 -13.75 -6.66
CA SER A 131 5.20 -14.66 -7.77
C SER A 131 5.57 -14.13 -9.15
N ILE A 132 5.77 -12.81 -9.33
CA ILE A 132 6.04 -12.20 -10.64
C ILE A 132 7.45 -11.61 -10.78
N ARG A 133 8.16 -11.44 -9.65
CA ARG A 133 9.54 -10.93 -9.66
C ARG A 133 10.55 -12.05 -9.49
N GLU A 134 11.71 -11.86 -10.10
CA GLU A 134 12.86 -12.74 -9.93
C GLU A 134 13.72 -12.22 -8.74
N PRO A 135 13.98 -13.04 -7.71
CA PRO A 135 14.50 -12.54 -6.44
C PRO A 135 15.90 -11.94 -6.51
N LEU A 136 16.76 -12.43 -7.39
CA LEU A 136 18.15 -11.96 -7.49
C LEU A 136 18.27 -10.60 -8.18
N THR A 137 17.57 -10.43 -9.29
CA THR A 137 17.69 -9.24 -10.13
C THR A 137 16.61 -8.18 -9.88
N GLY A 138 15.50 -8.57 -9.25
CA GLY A 138 14.32 -7.72 -9.04
C GLY A 138 13.50 -7.47 -10.32
N LEU A 139 13.93 -7.95 -11.47
CA LEU A 139 13.19 -7.89 -12.73
C LEU A 139 11.95 -8.78 -12.69
N PHE A 140 11.09 -8.67 -13.68
CA PHE A 140 10.02 -9.66 -13.86
C PHE A 140 10.61 -11.04 -14.15
N ASN A 141 9.91 -12.09 -13.75
CA ASN A 141 10.30 -13.45 -14.09
C ASN A 141 9.69 -13.89 -15.43
N ARG A 142 10.19 -15.00 -15.97
CA ARG A 142 9.73 -15.60 -17.23
C ARG A 142 8.22 -15.79 -17.29
N ARG A 143 7.62 -16.29 -16.20
CA ARG A 143 6.18 -16.52 -16.13
C ARG A 143 5.38 -15.24 -16.37
N TYR A 144 5.77 -14.15 -15.73
CA TYR A 144 5.11 -12.87 -15.93
C TYR A 144 5.25 -12.34 -17.34
N LEU A 145 6.43 -12.54 -17.98
CA LEU A 145 6.64 -12.19 -19.38
C LEU A 145 5.67 -12.96 -20.29
N GLU A 146 5.60 -14.28 -20.14
CA GLU A 146 4.73 -15.14 -20.98
C GLU A 146 3.25 -14.73 -20.85
N GLU A 147 2.77 -14.47 -19.61
CA GLU A 147 1.41 -14.01 -19.34
C GLU A 147 1.15 -12.59 -19.88
N SER A 148 2.15 -11.71 -19.86
CA SER A 148 2.02 -10.32 -20.29
C SER A 148 2.12 -10.16 -21.79
N LEU A 149 3.00 -10.93 -22.44
CA LEU A 149 3.23 -10.87 -23.89
C LEU A 149 1.93 -11.09 -24.69
N ALA A 150 1.13 -12.07 -24.30
CA ALA A 150 -0.16 -12.34 -24.95
C ALA A 150 -1.13 -11.14 -24.86
N ARG A 151 -1.14 -10.45 -23.72
CA ARG A 151 -1.99 -9.25 -23.50
C ARG A 151 -1.49 -8.04 -24.29
N GLU A 152 -0.18 -7.83 -24.32
CA GLU A 152 0.41 -6.69 -25.02
C GLU A 152 0.32 -6.87 -26.53
N LEU A 153 0.49 -8.09 -27.07
CA LEU A 153 0.23 -8.40 -28.48
C LEU A 153 -1.20 -8.04 -28.87
N ALA A 154 -2.19 -8.52 -28.11
CA ALA A 154 -3.59 -8.22 -28.39
C ALA A 154 -3.92 -6.71 -28.24
N ARG A 155 -3.23 -6.00 -27.34
CA ARG A 155 -3.38 -4.53 -27.17
C ARG A 155 -2.79 -3.77 -28.35
N CYS A 156 -1.59 -4.13 -28.79
CA CYS A 156 -0.89 -3.52 -29.92
C CYS A 156 -1.65 -3.75 -31.23
N GLU A 157 -2.18 -4.96 -31.44
CA GLU A 157 -3.03 -5.27 -32.59
C GLU A 157 -4.27 -4.38 -32.66
N ARG A 158 -5.01 -4.23 -31.54
CA ARG A 158 -6.19 -3.35 -31.50
C ARG A 158 -5.88 -1.87 -31.72
N ARG A 159 -4.68 -1.43 -31.35
CA ARG A 159 -4.24 -0.04 -31.46
C ARG A 159 -3.43 0.24 -32.73
N HIS A 160 -3.17 -0.77 -33.53
CA HIS A 160 -2.27 -0.72 -34.70
C HIS A 160 -0.89 -0.14 -34.34
N MET A 161 -0.35 -0.53 -33.19
CA MET A 161 0.97 -0.12 -32.72
C MET A 161 1.96 -1.30 -32.81
N PRO A 162 3.24 -1.04 -33.12
CA PRO A 162 4.23 -2.10 -33.10
C PRO A 162 4.56 -2.51 -31.65
N LEU A 163 4.90 -3.79 -31.45
CA LEU A 163 5.52 -4.33 -30.26
C LEU A 163 6.96 -4.75 -30.63
N GLY A 164 7.92 -4.29 -29.83
CA GLY A 164 9.30 -4.76 -29.91
C GLY A 164 9.54 -5.82 -28.83
N LEU A 165 10.30 -6.85 -29.13
CA LEU A 165 10.80 -7.83 -28.19
C LEU A 165 12.31 -8.00 -28.41
N MET A 166 13.08 -7.85 -27.33
CA MET A 166 14.52 -8.01 -27.34
C MET A 166 14.91 -9.16 -26.43
N MET A 167 15.75 -10.07 -26.91
CA MET A 167 16.39 -11.10 -26.10
C MET A 167 17.87 -10.74 -25.92
N LEU A 168 18.35 -10.80 -24.70
CA LEU A 168 19.70 -10.45 -24.29
C LEU A 168 20.33 -11.67 -23.59
N ASP A 169 21.61 -11.91 -23.82
CA ASP A 169 22.39 -12.96 -23.15
C ASP A 169 23.75 -12.41 -22.72
N LEU A 170 24.24 -12.81 -21.54
CA LEU A 170 25.55 -12.38 -21.06
C LEU A 170 26.65 -13.30 -21.60
N ASP A 171 27.39 -12.80 -22.58
CA ASP A 171 28.47 -13.54 -23.21
C ASP A 171 29.49 -14.05 -22.17
N HIS A 172 29.83 -15.34 -22.30
CA HIS A 172 30.85 -15.99 -21.47
C HIS A 172 30.54 -15.98 -19.94
N PHE A 173 29.29 -15.89 -19.53
CA PHE A 173 28.91 -15.85 -18.12
C PHE A 173 29.41 -17.05 -17.34
N LYS A 174 29.40 -18.25 -17.94
CA LYS A 174 29.99 -19.44 -17.30
C LYS A 174 31.47 -19.24 -16.96
N ARG A 175 32.25 -18.70 -17.92
CA ARG A 175 33.68 -18.41 -17.68
C ARG A 175 33.87 -17.36 -16.58
N PHE A 176 33.01 -16.39 -16.51
CA PHE A 176 33.04 -15.41 -15.42
C PHE A 176 32.81 -16.07 -14.07
N ASN A 177 31.84 -16.99 -13.97
CA ASN A 177 31.61 -17.78 -12.75
C ASN A 177 32.79 -18.67 -12.38
N ASP A 178 33.45 -19.29 -13.36
CA ASP A 178 34.61 -20.14 -13.12
C ASP A 178 35.79 -19.35 -12.51
N VAL A 179 35.90 -18.05 -12.83
CA VAL A 179 36.99 -17.17 -12.33
C VAL A 179 36.61 -16.49 -11.02
N HIS A 180 35.36 -16.01 -10.88
CA HIS A 180 34.92 -15.16 -9.77
C HIS A 180 33.98 -15.85 -8.77
N GLY A 181 33.67 -17.13 -9.04
CA GLY A 181 32.71 -17.90 -8.24
C GLY A 181 31.25 -17.51 -8.49
N HIS A 182 30.33 -18.35 -8.02
CA HIS A 182 28.89 -18.11 -8.19
C HIS A 182 28.40 -16.81 -7.52
N ALA A 183 28.97 -16.45 -6.36
CA ALA A 183 28.62 -15.20 -5.70
C ALA A 183 28.98 -13.96 -6.55
N GLY A 184 30.11 -14.02 -7.30
CA GLY A 184 30.49 -12.99 -8.26
C GLY A 184 29.52 -12.92 -9.43
N GLY A 185 29.09 -14.07 -9.95
CA GLY A 185 28.09 -14.16 -11.00
C GLY A 185 26.72 -13.61 -10.56
N ASP A 186 26.30 -13.95 -9.36
CA ASP A 186 25.04 -13.40 -8.79
C ASP A 186 25.08 -11.87 -8.65
N ALA A 187 26.22 -11.32 -8.20
CA ALA A 187 26.42 -9.88 -8.14
C ALA A 187 26.35 -9.21 -9.52
N LEU A 188 26.97 -9.84 -10.54
CA LEU A 188 26.90 -9.36 -11.93
C LEU A 188 25.47 -9.38 -12.48
N LEU A 189 24.73 -10.47 -12.26
CA LEU A 189 23.33 -10.59 -12.68
C LEU A 189 22.44 -9.55 -12.02
N ALA A 190 22.63 -9.33 -10.71
CA ALA A 190 21.88 -8.30 -9.97
C ALA A 190 22.19 -6.90 -10.49
N GLU A 191 23.46 -6.59 -10.79
CA GLU A 191 23.85 -5.30 -11.37
C GLU A 191 23.27 -5.09 -12.75
N PHE A 192 23.37 -6.12 -13.61
CA PHE A 192 22.77 -6.07 -14.95
C PHE A 192 21.24 -5.86 -14.88
N GLY A 193 20.57 -6.54 -13.94
CA GLY A 193 19.15 -6.33 -13.68
C GLY A 193 18.82 -4.88 -13.31
N ARG A 194 19.61 -4.25 -12.42
CA ARG A 194 19.46 -2.83 -12.06
C ARG A 194 19.67 -1.90 -13.26
N LEU A 195 20.70 -2.18 -14.07
CA LEU A 195 20.98 -1.42 -15.29
C LEU A 195 19.82 -1.51 -16.28
N LEU A 196 19.32 -2.71 -16.54
CA LEU A 196 18.22 -2.93 -17.47
C LEU A 196 16.94 -2.24 -16.97
N GLN A 197 16.65 -2.31 -15.67
CA GLN A 197 15.53 -1.59 -15.07
C GLN A 197 15.65 -0.06 -15.21
N ALA A 198 16.84 0.49 -15.02
CA ALA A 198 17.09 1.93 -15.12
C ALA A 198 16.99 2.47 -16.57
N LEU A 199 17.27 1.63 -17.56
CA LEU A 199 17.17 1.96 -18.98
C LEU A 199 15.78 1.74 -19.55
N SER A 200 14.93 0.97 -18.86
CA SER A 200 13.57 0.66 -19.28
C SER A 200 12.61 1.79 -18.92
N ARG A 201 11.58 2.01 -19.73
CA ARG A 201 10.47 2.92 -19.43
C ARG A 201 9.49 2.25 -18.47
N ASP A 202 8.57 3.02 -17.89
CA ASP A 202 7.55 2.49 -16.98
C ASP A 202 6.62 1.45 -17.65
N GLU A 203 6.40 1.58 -18.95
CA GLU A 203 5.59 0.65 -19.75
C GLU A 203 6.35 -0.59 -20.26
N ASP A 204 7.68 -0.60 -20.20
CA ASP A 204 8.50 -1.70 -20.66
C ASP A 204 8.54 -2.85 -19.63
N ILE A 205 8.65 -4.09 -20.14
CA ILE A 205 8.69 -5.29 -19.31
C ILE A 205 10.09 -5.87 -19.34
N ALA A 206 10.97 -5.40 -18.46
CA ALA A 206 12.28 -5.99 -18.27
C ALA A 206 12.17 -7.28 -17.42
N CYS A 207 12.67 -8.40 -17.97
CA CYS A 207 12.52 -9.74 -17.42
C CYS A 207 13.85 -10.49 -17.41
N ARG A 208 14.11 -11.27 -16.34
CA ARG A 208 15.09 -12.35 -16.38
C ARG A 208 14.40 -13.62 -16.88
N TYR A 209 14.75 -14.06 -18.09
CA TYR A 209 14.13 -15.21 -18.73
C TYR A 209 14.63 -16.53 -18.14
N GLY A 210 15.93 -16.63 -17.83
CA GLY A 210 16.55 -17.77 -17.16
C GLY A 210 18.07 -17.67 -17.19
N GLY A 211 18.77 -18.23 -16.21
CA GLY A 211 20.23 -18.21 -16.18
C GLY A 211 20.82 -16.82 -16.38
N GLU A 212 21.52 -16.63 -17.49
CA GLU A 212 22.12 -15.38 -17.96
C GLU A 212 21.29 -14.66 -19.06
N GLU A 213 20.07 -15.14 -19.34
CA GLU A 213 19.18 -14.62 -20.39
C GLU A 213 18.17 -13.61 -19.84
N PHE A 214 18.00 -12.50 -20.57
CA PHE A 214 17.08 -11.40 -20.23
C PHE A 214 16.24 -11.02 -21.45
N THR A 215 15.09 -10.38 -21.17
CA THR A 215 14.19 -9.84 -22.19
C THR A 215 13.72 -8.45 -21.84
N LEU A 216 13.46 -7.67 -22.87
CA LEU A 216 12.84 -6.36 -22.80
C LEU A 216 11.79 -6.22 -23.88
#